data_c7a5f606693f5c657a9027af1606f51b
#
_entry.id   c7a5f606693f5c657a9027af1606f51b
#
_cell.length_a   1.000
_cell.length_b   1.000
_cell.length_c   1.000
_cell.angle_alpha   90.00
_cell.angle_beta   90.00
_cell.angle_gamma   90.00
#
_symmetry.space_group_name_H-M   'P 1'
#
loop_
_entity.id
_entity.type
_entity.pdbx_description
1 polymer ?
#
loop_
_entity_poly.entity_id
_entity_poly.type
_entity_poly.pdbx_seq_one_letter_code
_entity_poly.pdbx_strand_id
1 'polypeptide(L)'
;MQGQNMHICICGGGSLGHVCAGVLASREGVSVSLLSGHPENWGNRVEVSDPEGKVYSGPLAAVSSDPAKVVKGSDIVLLCVPGYLIEKTLESIKPFIGNAAVGSVVCSTGFFFFAHRILGENARLFGFQRVPYISRVAEYGSKALLLGYKSSLLAALENLPEAFTKTLQDLFGTPVQKADNYLQVSLTNSNPILHTGRLYTMFAGKEEQVFDHNILFYKEWTDEASQTLIDMDLEFFVLLDKLQVKGIPTLLDYYESTDAASLTRKISSIPAFQTITSPMIQCEGGWKLDKSSRYFTEDFPSGLRWIKELASQNKIETPVIDKVYDWGMKQI
;
A
#
# COMPACT_ATOMS: atom_id res chain seq x y z
N MET A 1 5.68 37.54 -1.54
CA MET A 1 5.83 36.69 -0.34
C MET A 1 6.98 35.74 -0.65
N GLN A 2 8.11 35.89 0.04
CA GLN A 2 9.22 34.93 -0.08
C GLN A 2 8.69 33.59 0.40
N GLY A 3 8.67 32.57 -0.48
CA GLY A 3 8.08 31.27 -0.18
C GLY A 3 8.85 30.62 0.96
N GLN A 4 8.15 30.30 2.05
CA GLN A 4 8.67 29.43 3.08
C GLN A 4 9.06 28.11 2.43
N ASN A 5 10.32 27.69 2.55
CA ASN A 5 10.75 26.36 2.05
C ASN A 5 10.03 25.28 2.85
N MET A 6 9.22 24.48 2.15
CA MET A 6 8.54 23.34 2.75
C MET A 6 9.53 22.22 3.01
N HIS A 7 9.62 21.74 4.24
CA HIS A 7 10.49 20.62 4.60
C HIS A 7 9.70 19.30 4.67
N ILE A 8 10.11 18.31 3.89
CA ILE A 8 9.48 16.99 3.81
C ILE A 8 10.46 15.92 4.27
N CYS A 9 10.09 15.14 5.28
CA CYS A 9 10.81 13.93 5.64
C CYS A 9 10.14 12.70 5.01
N ILE A 10 10.90 11.93 4.23
CA ILE A 10 10.46 10.65 3.66
C ILE A 10 10.96 9.54 4.56
N CYS A 11 10.06 8.68 5.04
CA CYS A 11 10.38 7.49 5.82
C CYS A 11 10.33 6.25 4.92
N GLY A 12 11.49 5.66 4.64
CA GLY A 12 11.60 4.44 3.85
C GLY A 12 12.49 4.57 2.62
N GLY A 13 13.42 3.62 2.47
CA GLY A 13 14.43 3.56 1.40
C GLY A 13 14.11 2.56 0.28
N GLY A 14 12.83 2.17 0.09
CA GLY A 14 12.38 1.32 -1.01
C GLY A 14 12.18 2.07 -2.32
N SER A 15 11.62 1.39 -3.34
CA SER A 15 11.39 1.99 -4.67
C SER A 15 10.55 3.26 -4.62
N LEU A 16 9.46 3.26 -3.83
CA LEU A 16 8.61 4.45 -3.65
C LEU A 16 9.36 5.59 -2.95
N GLY A 17 10.15 5.26 -1.91
CA GLY A 17 10.97 6.25 -1.20
C GLY A 17 11.97 6.93 -2.11
N HIS A 18 12.65 6.17 -2.99
CA HIS A 18 13.58 6.73 -3.98
C HIS A 18 12.88 7.67 -4.97
N VAL A 19 11.75 7.21 -5.56
CA VAL A 19 11.03 8.03 -6.54
C VAL A 19 10.44 9.28 -5.87
N CYS A 20 9.83 9.15 -4.69
CA CYS A 20 9.33 10.32 -3.95
C CYS A 20 10.47 11.28 -3.60
N ALA A 21 11.63 10.78 -3.16
CA ALA A 21 12.77 11.63 -2.82
C ALA A 21 13.25 12.46 -4.03
N GLY A 22 13.47 11.83 -5.18
CA GLY A 22 13.92 12.55 -6.37
C GLY A 22 12.88 13.53 -6.93
N VAL A 23 11.62 13.10 -6.99
CA VAL A 23 10.51 13.94 -7.50
C VAL A 23 10.26 15.14 -6.59
N LEU A 24 10.18 14.94 -5.27
CA LEU A 24 9.90 16.02 -4.33
C LEU A 24 11.08 16.96 -4.18
N ALA A 25 12.31 16.45 -4.13
CA ALA A 25 13.51 17.29 -4.07
C ALA A 25 13.75 18.12 -5.34
N SER A 26 13.12 17.77 -6.47
CA SER A 26 13.18 18.56 -7.69
C SER A 26 12.20 19.74 -7.72
N ARG A 27 11.28 19.84 -6.73
CA ARG A 27 10.29 20.92 -6.65
C ARG A 27 10.91 22.18 -6.08
N GLU A 28 10.61 23.31 -6.70
CA GLU A 28 11.04 24.61 -6.18
C GLU A 28 10.44 24.88 -4.79
N GLY A 29 11.24 25.36 -3.86
CA GLY A 29 10.80 25.64 -2.50
C GLY A 29 10.56 24.40 -1.63
N VAL A 30 11.01 23.21 -2.06
CA VAL A 30 10.93 21.98 -1.27
C VAL A 30 12.31 21.49 -0.88
N SER A 31 12.46 21.18 0.40
CA SER A 31 13.65 20.54 0.98
C SER A 31 13.29 19.14 1.46
N VAL A 32 14.07 18.14 1.10
CA VAL A 32 13.78 16.73 1.40
C VAL A 32 14.85 16.12 2.29
N SER A 33 14.42 15.53 3.41
CA SER A 33 15.24 14.64 4.23
C SER A 33 14.72 13.21 4.14
N LEU A 34 15.56 12.21 4.43
CA LEU A 34 15.23 10.81 4.33
C LEU A 34 15.56 10.05 5.62
N LEU A 35 14.59 9.34 6.17
CA LEU A 35 14.77 8.34 7.22
C LEU A 35 14.95 6.97 6.56
N SER A 36 16.18 6.44 6.58
CA SER A 36 16.54 5.17 5.96
C SER A 36 17.29 4.26 6.94
N GLY A 37 17.04 2.94 6.87
CA GLY A 37 17.81 1.96 7.65
C GLY A 37 19.27 1.81 7.21
N HIS A 38 19.60 2.28 6.00
CA HIS A 38 20.94 2.20 5.42
C HIS A 38 21.38 3.57 4.87
N PRO A 39 21.54 4.59 5.73
CA PRO A 39 21.87 5.96 5.30
C PRO A 39 23.22 6.04 4.58
N GLU A 40 24.15 5.16 4.90
CA GLU A 40 25.48 5.06 4.29
C GLU A 40 25.48 4.73 2.80
N ASN A 41 24.38 4.13 2.32
CA ASN A 41 24.23 3.74 0.92
C ASN A 41 23.57 4.82 0.04
N TRP A 42 23.30 6.00 0.61
CA TRP A 42 22.66 7.11 -0.10
C TRP A 42 23.67 8.19 -0.51
N GLY A 43 23.54 8.62 -1.76
CA GLY A 43 24.17 9.86 -2.20
C GLY A 43 23.46 11.10 -1.65
N ASN A 44 24.02 12.27 -1.93
CA ASN A 44 23.39 13.55 -1.59
C ASN A 44 22.24 13.94 -2.54
N ARG A 45 21.89 13.09 -3.50
CA ARG A 45 20.90 13.31 -4.55
C ARG A 45 20.38 11.99 -5.08
N VAL A 46 19.09 11.98 -5.45
CA VAL A 46 18.47 10.86 -6.19
C VAL A 46 18.03 11.38 -7.55
N GLU A 47 18.39 10.65 -8.58
CA GLU A 47 17.96 10.89 -9.96
C GLU A 47 16.83 9.92 -10.33
N VAL A 48 15.69 10.45 -10.79
CA VAL A 48 14.51 9.68 -11.17
C VAL A 48 14.17 9.96 -12.61
N SER A 49 14.21 8.94 -13.46
CA SER A 49 13.78 9.03 -14.86
C SER A 49 12.36 8.52 -15.01
N ASP A 50 11.53 9.24 -15.77
CA ASP A 50 10.17 8.81 -16.11
C ASP A 50 10.11 8.15 -17.51
N PRO A 51 8.95 7.59 -17.92
CA PRO A 51 8.81 6.93 -19.22
C PRO A 51 8.99 7.86 -20.45
N GLU A 52 8.83 9.17 -20.25
CA GLU A 52 8.98 10.17 -21.31
C GLU A 52 10.42 10.70 -21.40
N GLY A 53 11.32 10.18 -20.55
CA GLY A 53 12.72 10.61 -20.49
C GLY A 53 12.95 11.87 -19.66
N LYS A 54 11.94 12.35 -18.95
CA LYS A 54 12.11 13.47 -18.02
C LYS A 54 12.87 12.99 -16.79
N VAL A 55 13.83 13.80 -16.35
CA VAL A 55 14.65 13.53 -15.16
C VAL A 55 14.27 14.49 -14.04
N TYR A 56 13.91 13.91 -12.89
CA TYR A 56 13.68 14.62 -11.63
C TYR A 56 14.90 14.42 -10.75
N SER A 57 15.48 15.51 -10.26
CA SER A 57 16.59 15.41 -9.31
C SER A 57 16.73 16.68 -8.49
N GLY A 58 17.05 16.52 -7.22
CA GLY A 58 17.33 17.60 -6.29
C GLY A 58 18.23 17.14 -5.15
N PRO A 59 18.88 18.05 -4.42
CA PRO A 59 19.69 17.68 -3.28
C PRO A 59 18.83 17.17 -2.13
N LEU A 60 19.32 16.15 -1.42
CA LEU A 60 18.77 15.72 -0.14
C LEU A 60 19.42 16.56 0.98
N ALA A 61 18.58 17.15 1.84
CA ALA A 61 19.04 17.97 2.95
C ALA A 61 19.76 17.12 4.02
N ALA A 62 19.24 15.92 4.27
CA ALA A 62 19.86 14.96 5.18
C ALA A 62 19.36 13.53 4.88
N VAL A 63 20.20 12.55 5.15
CA VAL A 63 19.84 11.13 5.19
C VAL A 63 20.35 10.54 6.50
N SER A 64 19.48 9.90 7.27
CA SER A 64 19.86 9.32 8.57
C SER A 64 18.96 8.14 8.93
N SER A 65 19.46 7.25 9.78
CA SER A 65 18.66 6.25 10.49
C SER A 65 18.10 6.76 11.84
N ASP A 66 18.54 7.96 12.26
CA ASP A 66 18.08 8.62 13.47
C ASP A 66 16.93 9.60 13.15
N PRO A 67 15.68 9.33 13.60
CA PRO A 67 14.53 10.19 13.33
C PRO A 67 14.72 11.62 13.86
N ALA A 68 15.46 11.82 14.96
CA ALA A 68 15.67 13.14 15.54
C ALA A 68 16.40 14.09 14.57
N LYS A 69 17.21 13.54 13.66
CA LYS A 69 18.02 14.31 12.70
C LYS A 69 17.26 14.70 11.43
N VAL A 70 16.22 13.97 11.07
CA VAL A 70 15.57 14.11 9.76
C VAL A 70 14.08 14.44 9.84
N VAL A 71 13.41 14.12 10.96
CA VAL A 71 11.96 14.38 11.13
C VAL A 71 11.69 15.72 11.78
N LYS A 72 12.54 16.14 12.73
CA LYS A 72 12.31 17.36 13.49
C LYS A 72 12.29 18.59 12.58
N GLY A 73 11.22 19.37 12.69
CA GLY A 73 11.03 20.58 11.89
C GLY A 73 10.46 20.34 10.49
N SER A 74 10.04 19.12 10.18
CA SER A 74 9.32 18.84 8.93
C SER A 74 7.91 19.43 8.95
N ASP A 75 7.46 19.92 7.79
CA ASP A 75 6.07 20.30 7.55
C ASP A 75 5.23 19.06 7.19
N ILE A 76 5.86 18.11 6.50
CA ILE A 76 5.27 16.83 6.07
C ILE A 76 6.20 15.68 6.41
N VAL A 77 5.67 14.60 6.97
CA VAL A 77 6.34 13.32 7.13
C VAL A 77 5.60 12.28 6.30
N LEU A 78 6.26 11.72 5.29
CA LEU A 78 5.67 10.81 4.31
C LEU A 78 6.21 9.40 4.49
N LEU A 79 5.33 8.45 4.86
CA LEU A 79 5.68 7.05 4.97
C LEU A 79 5.65 6.36 3.60
N CYS A 80 6.81 5.82 3.20
CA CYS A 80 7.02 5.00 2.01
C CYS A 80 7.52 3.60 2.40
N VAL A 81 6.95 3.04 3.45
CA VAL A 81 7.32 1.73 4.04
C VAL A 81 6.25 0.67 3.78
N PRO A 82 6.61 -0.60 3.77
CA PRO A 82 5.64 -1.70 3.73
C PRO A 82 4.81 -1.76 5.02
N GLY A 83 3.66 -2.46 4.96
CA GLY A 83 2.68 -2.51 6.05
C GLY A 83 3.25 -2.91 7.40
N TYR A 84 4.09 -3.93 7.43
CA TYR A 84 4.71 -4.44 8.66
C TYR A 84 5.70 -3.46 9.33
N LEU A 85 6.10 -2.39 8.66
CA LEU A 85 6.97 -1.35 9.23
C LEU A 85 6.22 -0.08 9.63
N ILE A 86 4.93 0.06 9.31
CA ILE A 86 4.16 1.28 9.60
C ILE A 86 4.14 1.57 11.10
N GLU A 87 3.75 0.58 11.90
CA GLU A 87 3.65 0.73 13.36
C GLU A 87 4.97 1.18 13.97
N LYS A 88 6.04 0.43 13.74
CA LYS A 88 7.39 0.74 14.24
C LYS A 88 7.88 2.12 13.76
N THR A 89 7.59 2.47 12.51
CA THR A 89 7.98 3.79 11.97
C THR A 89 7.25 4.91 12.70
N LEU A 90 5.92 4.80 12.87
CA LEU A 90 5.12 5.79 13.57
C LEU A 90 5.59 5.96 15.04
N GLU A 91 5.87 4.87 15.74
CA GLU A 91 6.43 4.93 17.10
C GLU A 91 7.76 5.66 17.15
N SER A 92 8.65 5.38 16.20
CA SER A 92 9.99 5.98 16.15
C SER A 92 9.97 7.46 15.85
N ILE A 93 9.05 7.93 15.00
CA ILE A 93 8.97 9.35 14.60
C ILE A 93 8.12 10.19 15.55
N LYS A 94 7.19 9.58 16.29
CA LYS A 94 6.24 10.28 17.19
C LYS A 94 6.86 11.40 18.04
N PRO A 95 8.02 11.23 18.70
CA PRO A 95 8.62 12.29 19.52
C PRO A 95 9.07 13.52 18.74
N PHE A 96 9.19 13.44 17.41
CA PHE A 96 9.85 14.45 16.57
C PHE A 96 8.94 15.13 15.56
N ILE A 97 7.70 14.62 15.36
CA ILE A 97 6.79 15.12 14.31
C ILE A 97 6.26 16.53 14.57
N GLY A 98 6.20 16.97 15.85
CA GLY A 98 5.63 18.30 16.18
C GLY A 98 4.23 18.49 15.57
N ASN A 99 4.07 19.52 14.74
CA ASN A 99 2.83 19.84 14.02
C ASN A 99 2.83 19.37 12.55
N ALA A 100 3.76 18.51 12.16
CA ALA A 100 3.83 18.01 10.78
C ALA A 100 2.53 17.30 10.37
N ALA A 101 2.20 17.40 9.09
CA ALA A 101 1.24 16.50 8.48
C ALA A 101 1.91 15.14 8.25
N VAL A 102 1.41 14.09 8.87
CA VAL A 102 1.94 12.73 8.72
C VAL A 102 1.08 11.96 7.73
N GLY A 103 1.69 11.39 6.71
CA GLY A 103 0.95 10.68 5.68
C GLY A 103 1.59 9.40 5.19
N SER A 104 0.83 8.65 4.41
CA SER A 104 1.28 7.42 3.75
C SER A 104 0.97 7.43 2.27
N VAL A 105 1.91 6.90 1.48
CA VAL A 105 1.73 6.74 0.03
C VAL A 105 0.69 5.67 -0.34
N VAL A 106 0.30 4.82 0.62
CA VAL A 106 -0.80 3.86 0.48
C VAL A 106 -1.39 3.53 1.85
N CYS A 107 -2.71 3.50 1.98
CA CYS A 107 -3.41 3.35 3.26
C CYS A 107 -4.02 1.98 3.50
N SER A 108 -4.16 1.14 2.47
CA SER A 108 -4.76 -0.20 2.58
C SER A 108 -3.97 -1.19 3.46
N THR A 109 -2.78 -0.79 3.91
CA THR A 109 -1.91 -1.55 4.83
C THR A 109 -2.05 -1.14 6.29
N GLY A 110 -3.13 -0.41 6.64
CA GLY A 110 -3.48 -0.09 8.02
C GLY A 110 -2.93 1.23 8.56
N PHE A 111 -2.44 2.14 7.70
CA PHE A 111 -1.82 3.38 8.14
C PHE A 111 -2.69 4.18 9.13
N PHE A 112 -3.94 4.48 8.80
CA PHE A 112 -4.80 5.29 9.67
C PHE A 112 -5.11 4.62 11.00
N PHE A 113 -5.31 3.29 11.02
CA PHE A 113 -5.56 2.54 12.25
C PHE A 113 -4.36 2.59 13.21
N PHE A 114 -3.16 2.43 12.69
CA PHE A 114 -1.93 2.59 13.47
C PHE A 114 -1.71 4.04 13.89
N ALA A 115 -1.94 5.01 13.00
CA ALA A 115 -1.74 6.43 13.28
C ALA A 115 -2.66 6.93 14.40
N HIS A 116 -3.95 6.59 14.39
CA HIS A 116 -4.88 6.92 15.47
C HIS A 116 -4.41 6.35 16.80
N ARG A 117 -4.03 5.08 16.83
CA ARG A 117 -3.57 4.42 18.06
C ARG A 117 -2.28 5.04 18.62
N ILE A 118 -1.32 5.37 17.74
CA ILE A 118 0.02 5.81 18.15
C ILE A 118 0.10 7.32 18.31
N LEU A 119 -0.40 8.09 17.32
CA LEU A 119 -0.28 9.54 17.30
C LEU A 119 -1.46 10.24 17.97
N GLY A 120 -2.62 9.56 18.06
CA GLY A 120 -3.86 10.06 18.66
C GLY A 120 -4.77 10.78 17.65
N GLU A 121 -6.02 11.02 18.08
CA GLU A 121 -7.11 11.54 17.25
C GLU A 121 -6.89 12.99 16.74
N ASN A 122 -6.00 13.73 17.38
CA ASN A 122 -5.70 15.13 17.00
C ASN A 122 -4.53 15.22 15.99
N ALA A 123 -3.95 14.09 15.60
CA ALA A 123 -2.85 14.08 14.63
C ALA A 123 -3.33 14.60 13.26
N ARG A 124 -2.48 15.34 12.59
CA ARG A 124 -2.73 15.86 11.24
C ARG A 124 -2.32 14.79 10.24
N LEU A 125 -3.30 14.06 9.70
CA LEU A 125 -3.07 12.87 8.89
C LEU A 125 -3.54 13.06 7.45
N PHE A 126 -2.81 12.45 6.52
CA PHE A 126 -3.25 12.27 5.14
C PHE A 126 -2.80 10.93 4.59
N GLY A 127 -3.46 10.46 3.54
CA GLY A 127 -2.99 9.23 2.91
C GLY A 127 -3.74 8.91 1.64
N PHE A 128 -3.05 8.26 0.72
CA PHE A 128 -3.58 7.90 -0.58
C PHE A 128 -4.17 6.49 -0.58
N GLN A 129 -5.26 6.32 -1.34
CA GLN A 129 -5.84 4.99 -1.59
C GLN A 129 -4.85 4.08 -2.34
N ARG A 130 -4.10 4.64 -3.27
CA ARG A 130 -3.12 3.92 -4.10
C ARG A 130 -1.83 4.71 -4.21
N VAL A 131 -0.73 4.00 -4.40
CA VAL A 131 0.59 4.62 -4.60
C VAL A 131 0.57 5.63 -5.75
N PRO A 132 1.21 6.80 -5.61
CA PRO A 132 1.21 7.84 -6.64
C PRO A 132 1.97 7.43 -7.91
N TYR A 133 2.99 6.57 -7.77
CA TYR A 133 3.87 6.16 -8.85
C TYR A 133 4.07 4.66 -8.90
N ILE A 134 4.21 4.10 -10.09
CA ILE A 134 4.81 2.78 -10.29
C ILE A 134 6.33 3.00 -10.29
N SER A 135 7.02 2.40 -9.33
CA SER A 135 8.39 2.76 -8.95
C SER A 135 9.32 1.56 -8.93
N ARG A 136 10.58 1.75 -9.36
CA ARG A 136 11.65 0.75 -9.24
C ARG A 136 12.97 1.41 -8.94
N VAL A 137 13.73 0.84 -8.01
CA VAL A 137 15.14 1.22 -7.82
C VAL A 137 15.96 0.72 -9.00
N ALA A 138 16.77 1.59 -9.59
CA ALA A 138 17.76 1.23 -10.61
C ALA A 138 19.14 1.06 -9.97
N GLU A 139 19.54 2.01 -9.11
CA GLU A 139 20.77 1.98 -8.33
C GLU A 139 20.44 2.52 -6.94
N TYR A 140 20.62 1.68 -5.91
CA TYR A 140 20.21 2.02 -4.56
C TYR A 140 20.91 3.30 -4.06
N GLY A 141 20.13 4.20 -3.48
CA GLY A 141 20.58 5.46 -2.92
C GLY A 141 20.89 6.56 -3.94
N SER A 142 20.84 6.29 -5.25
CA SER A 142 21.22 7.25 -6.30
C SER A 142 20.26 7.35 -7.48
N LYS A 143 19.71 6.23 -7.98
CA LYS A 143 18.87 6.22 -9.19
C LYS A 143 17.62 5.37 -9.04
N ALA A 144 16.51 5.90 -9.55
CA ALA A 144 15.24 5.17 -9.61
C ALA A 144 14.49 5.44 -10.92
N LEU A 145 13.55 4.54 -11.22
CA LEU A 145 12.66 4.64 -12.38
C LEU A 145 11.24 4.88 -11.88
N LEU A 146 10.63 5.94 -12.40
CA LEU A 146 9.21 6.19 -12.33
C LEU A 146 8.60 5.56 -13.58
N LEU A 147 8.00 4.38 -13.47
CA LEU A 147 7.51 3.59 -14.61
C LEU A 147 6.10 3.97 -15.04
N GLY A 148 5.39 4.77 -14.26
CA GLY A 148 4.05 5.23 -14.59
C GLY A 148 3.44 6.11 -13.52
N TYR A 149 2.58 7.02 -13.97
CA TYR A 149 1.76 7.91 -13.14
C TYR A 149 0.36 7.34 -12.97
N LYS A 150 -0.33 7.76 -11.91
CA LYS A 150 -1.77 7.62 -11.80
C LYS A 150 -2.44 8.82 -12.49
N SER A 151 -3.61 8.60 -13.09
CA SER A 151 -4.41 9.68 -13.70
C SER A 151 -5.00 10.61 -12.64
N SER A 152 -5.30 10.08 -11.46
CA SER A 152 -5.76 10.81 -10.28
C SER A 152 -5.42 10.03 -9.01
N LEU A 153 -5.37 10.74 -7.88
CA LEU A 153 -5.18 10.17 -6.54
C LEU A 153 -6.40 10.49 -5.69
N LEU A 154 -6.89 9.51 -4.95
CA LEU A 154 -7.88 9.71 -3.88
C LEU A 154 -7.12 9.78 -2.55
N ALA A 155 -7.30 10.87 -1.80
CA ALA A 155 -6.63 11.10 -0.52
C ALA A 155 -7.61 11.39 0.60
N ALA A 156 -7.47 10.73 1.74
CA ALA A 156 -8.14 11.15 2.96
C ALA A 156 -7.30 12.18 3.70
N LEU A 157 -7.98 13.12 4.35
CA LEU A 157 -7.40 14.18 5.18
C LEU A 157 -8.10 14.19 6.54
N GLU A 158 -7.32 14.18 7.61
CA GLU A 158 -7.81 14.35 8.98
C GLU A 158 -7.04 15.45 9.69
N ASN A 159 -7.78 16.34 10.36
CA ASN A 159 -7.24 17.53 11.02
C ASN A 159 -6.37 18.41 10.08
N LEU A 160 -6.64 18.36 8.79
CA LEU A 160 -6.00 19.14 7.73
C LEU A 160 -7.08 19.90 6.94
N PRO A 161 -6.79 21.15 6.50
CA PRO A 161 -7.73 21.89 5.67
C PRO A 161 -7.88 21.23 4.30
N GLU A 162 -9.04 21.39 3.68
CA GLU A 162 -9.31 20.82 2.34
C GLU A 162 -8.30 21.32 1.29
N ALA A 163 -7.85 22.57 1.41
CA ALA A 163 -6.81 23.14 0.55
C ALA A 163 -5.49 22.33 0.55
N PHE A 164 -5.27 21.43 1.52
CA PHE A 164 -4.11 20.56 1.55
C PHE A 164 -4.08 19.57 0.37
N THR A 165 -5.24 19.25 -0.24
CA THR A 165 -5.29 18.46 -1.49
C THR A 165 -4.53 19.15 -2.62
N LYS A 166 -4.63 20.49 -2.70
CA LYS A 166 -3.87 21.27 -3.68
C LYS A 166 -2.36 21.20 -3.42
N THR A 167 -1.94 21.23 -2.17
CA THR A 167 -0.54 21.01 -1.79
C THR A 167 -0.04 19.64 -2.25
N LEU A 168 -0.84 18.59 -1.98
CA LEU A 168 -0.49 17.24 -2.44
C LEU A 168 -0.43 17.15 -3.97
N GLN A 169 -1.40 17.76 -4.67
CA GLN A 169 -1.40 17.80 -6.13
C GLN A 169 -0.14 18.47 -6.70
N ASP A 170 0.27 19.59 -6.12
CA ASP A 170 1.45 20.31 -6.59
C ASP A 170 2.75 19.53 -6.31
N LEU A 171 2.82 18.85 -5.16
CA LEU A 171 3.96 18.01 -4.80
C LEU A 171 4.08 16.79 -5.72
N PHE A 172 3.00 16.04 -5.90
CA PHE A 172 3.03 14.77 -6.64
C PHE A 172 2.83 14.94 -8.16
N GLY A 173 2.35 16.10 -8.61
CA GLY A 173 2.12 16.37 -10.04
C GLY A 173 0.95 15.60 -10.64
N THR A 174 0.02 15.13 -9.79
CA THR A 174 -1.15 14.32 -10.17
C THR A 174 -2.39 14.93 -9.51
N PRO A 175 -3.54 15.06 -10.19
CA PRO A 175 -4.77 15.54 -9.60
C PRO A 175 -5.15 14.75 -8.34
N VAL A 176 -5.47 15.44 -7.25
CA VAL A 176 -5.83 14.84 -5.96
C VAL A 176 -7.27 15.17 -5.63
N GLN A 177 -8.09 14.14 -5.45
CA GLN A 177 -9.46 14.22 -4.97
C GLN A 177 -9.50 13.89 -3.47
N LYS A 178 -10.32 14.62 -2.72
CA LYS A 178 -10.55 14.33 -1.30
C LYS A 178 -11.52 13.17 -1.15
N ALA A 179 -11.16 12.20 -0.34
CA ALA A 179 -12.06 11.14 0.10
C ALA A 179 -13.06 11.65 1.16
N ASP A 180 -14.20 11.00 1.27
CA ASP A 180 -15.21 11.34 2.28
C ASP A 180 -14.69 11.14 3.71
N ASN A 181 -13.91 10.05 3.90
CA ASN A 181 -13.26 9.75 5.17
C ASN A 181 -12.06 8.80 4.94
N TYR A 182 -11.31 8.53 6.01
CA TYR A 182 -10.12 7.67 5.92
C TYR A 182 -10.44 6.18 5.62
N LEU A 183 -11.63 5.71 5.94
CA LEU A 183 -12.04 4.33 5.65
C LEU A 183 -12.13 4.08 4.15
N GLN A 184 -12.55 5.07 3.37
CA GLN A 184 -12.64 4.96 1.90
C GLN A 184 -11.27 4.70 1.24
N VAL A 185 -10.19 5.22 1.80
CA VAL A 185 -8.82 4.98 1.30
C VAL A 185 -8.13 3.80 1.97
N SER A 186 -8.56 3.42 3.16
CA SER A 186 -7.97 2.31 3.94
C SER A 186 -8.57 0.96 3.59
N LEU A 187 -9.88 0.92 3.30
CA LEU A 187 -10.59 -0.30 2.96
C LEU A 187 -10.63 -0.46 1.44
N THR A 188 -10.27 -1.63 0.99
CA THR A 188 -10.32 -2.00 -0.43
C THR A 188 -10.54 -3.51 -0.52
N ASN A 189 -11.25 -3.93 -1.55
CA ASN A 189 -11.51 -5.34 -1.83
C ASN A 189 -10.47 -5.96 -2.77
N SER A 190 -9.51 -5.21 -3.28
CA SER A 190 -8.53 -5.75 -4.22
C SER A 190 -7.55 -6.71 -3.53
N ASN A 191 -6.35 -6.28 -3.13
CA ASN A 191 -5.35 -7.22 -2.61
C ASN A 191 -5.79 -7.99 -1.34
N PRO A 192 -6.41 -7.36 -0.31
CA PRO A 192 -6.76 -8.07 0.91
C PRO A 192 -7.74 -9.24 0.70
N ILE A 193 -8.73 -9.10 -0.18
CA ILE A 193 -9.71 -10.14 -0.46
C ILE A 193 -9.23 -11.04 -1.60
N LEU A 194 -8.80 -10.46 -2.71
CA LEU A 194 -8.43 -11.18 -3.92
C LEU A 194 -7.26 -12.14 -3.69
N HIS A 195 -6.17 -11.65 -3.13
CA HIS A 195 -4.98 -12.48 -2.93
C HIS A 195 -5.20 -13.53 -1.86
N THR A 196 -5.79 -13.15 -0.72
CA THR A 196 -5.96 -14.08 0.41
C THR A 196 -6.96 -15.18 0.10
N GLY A 197 -8.09 -14.85 -0.56
CA GLY A 197 -9.08 -15.83 -1.01
C GLY A 197 -8.50 -16.78 -2.06
N ARG A 198 -7.70 -16.27 -3.01
CA ARG A 198 -7.02 -17.11 -4.01
C ARG A 198 -6.04 -18.07 -3.35
N LEU A 199 -5.18 -17.59 -2.45
CA LEU A 199 -4.21 -18.43 -1.74
C LEU A 199 -4.91 -19.52 -0.92
N TYR A 200 -5.99 -19.18 -0.25
CA TYR A 200 -6.77 -20.13 0.50
C TYR A 200 -7.27 -21.28 -0.39
N THR A 201 -7.89 -20.98 -1.52
CA THR A 201 -8.43 -22.02 -2.44
C THR A 201 -7.33 -22.84 -3.10
N MET A 202 -6.15 -22.28 -3.29
CA MET A 202 -5.03 -23.02 -3.87
C MET A 202 -4.38 -23.99 -2.89
N PHE A 203 -4.21 -23.58 -1.63
CA PHE A 203 -3.28 -24.24 -0.72
C PHE A 203 -3.91 -24.78 0.57
N ALA A 204 -5.15 -24.42 0.93
CA ALA A 204 -5.76 -24.93 2.15
C ALA A 204 -5.91 -26.45 2.09
N GLY A 205 -5.35 -27.16 3.07
CA GLY A 205 -5.27 -28.62 3.10
C GLY A 205 -4.20 -29.22 2.18
N LYS A 206 -3.36 -28.37 1.55
CA LYS A 206 -2.27 -28.75 0.63
C LYS A 206 -0.98 -28.00 0.96
N GLU A 207 -0.83 -27.52 2.17
CA GLU A 207 0.25 -26.59 2.57
C GLU A 207 1.64 -27.18 2.40
N GLU A 208 1.76 -28.51 2.53
CA GLU A 208 3.01 -29.25 2.37
C GLU A 208 3.11 -30.02 1.04
N GLN A 209 2.12 -29.82 0.13
CA GLN A 209 2.11 -30.52 -1.18
C GLN A 209 3.22 -29.95 -2.07
N VAL A 210 3.90 -30.86 -2.80
CA VAL A 210 4.80 -30.53 -3.89
C VAL A 210 4.03 -30.61 -5.21
N PHE A 211 4.11 -29.53 -5.98
CA PHE A 211 3.47 -29.36 -7.28
C PHE A 211 4.50 -29.52 -8.38
N ASP A 212 4.08 -30.00 -9.54
CA ASP A 212 4.96 -30.25 -10.69
C ASP A 212 5.46 -28.96 -11.38
N HIS A 213 4.73 -27.84 -11.21
CA HIS A 213 5.08 -26.53 -11.73
C HIS A 213 4.71 -25.41 -10.76
N ASN A 214 5.26 -24.20 -10.98
CA ASN A 214 4.79 -23.02 -10.27
C ASN A 214 3.50 -22.54 -10.92
N ILE A 215 2.39 -22.68 -10.20
CA ILE A 215 1.04 -22.32 -10.66
C ILE A 215 1.01 -20.83 -11.05
N LEU A 216 0.47 -20.51 -12.21
CA LEU A 216 0.27 -19.12 -12.63
C LEU A 216 -0.92 -18.52 -11.88
N PHE A 217 -0.64 -17.56 -11.02
CA PHE A 217 -1.56 -17.06 -9.98
C PHE A 217 -2.93 -16.64 -10.53
N TYR A 218 -2.93 -15.91 -11.65
CA TYR A 218 -4.15 -15.41 -12.29
C TYR A 218 -4.58 -16.24 -13.51
N LYS A 219 -3.64 -16.73 -14.30
CA LYS A 219 -3.98 -17.48 -15.52
C LYS A 219 -4.68 -18.80 -15.22
N GLU A 220 -4.26 -19.48 -14.16
CA GLU A 220 -4.86 -20.75 -13.69
C GLU A 220 -5.93 -20.50 -12.62
N TRP A 221 -6.69 -19.43 -12.76
CA TRP A 221 -7.78 -19.07 -11.86
C TRP A 221 -8.93 -20.07 -11.95
N THR A 222 -9.67 -20.31 -10.86
CA THR A 222 -10.72 -21.31 -10.79
C THR A 222 -12.06 -20.70 -10.35
N ASP A 223 -13.16 -21.37 -10.68
CA ASP A 223 -14.49 -20.95 -10.25
C ASP A 223 -14.66 -21.03 -8.73
N GLU A 224 -13.98 -21.98 -8.07
CA GLU A 224 -13.92 -22.05 -6.60
C GLU A 224 -13.28 -20.79 -6.00
N ALA A 225 -12.18 -20.32 -6.59
CA ALA A 225 -11.55 -19.07 -6.17
C ALA A 225 -12.49 -17.88 -6.37
N SER A 226 -13.14 -17.80 -7.53
CA SER A 226 -14.12 -16.74 -7.82
C SER A 226 -15.30 -16.76 -6.84
N GLN A 227 -15.85 -17.93 -6.52
CA GLN A 227 -16.93 -18.03 -5.55
C GLN A 227 -16.49 -17.60 -4.15
N THR A 228 -15.31 -18.05 -3.71
CA THR A 228 -14.75 -17.64 -2.42
C THR A 228 -14.57 -16.12 -2.34
N LEU A 229 -14.10 -15.50 -3.42
CA LEU A 229 -13.97 -14.04 -3.50
C LEU A 229 -15.31 -13.33 -3.41
N ILE A 230 -16.32 -13.82 -4.13
CA ILE A 230 -17.67 -13.26 -4.10
C ILE A 230 -18.25 -13.35 -2.69
N ASP A 231 -18.10 -14.48 -2.01
CA ASP A 231 -18.60 -14.68 -0.66
C ASP A 231 -17.89 -13.74 0.35
N MET A 232 -16.55 -13.59 0.25
CA MET A 232 -15.81 -12.63 1.06
C MET A 232 -16.21 -11.19 0.77
N ASP A 233 -16.43 -10.84 -0.50
CA ASP A 233 -16.84 -9.50 -0.93
C ASP A 233 -18.23 -9.13 -0.42
N LEU A 234 -19.17 -10.09 -0.42
CA LEU A 234 -20.51 -9.92 0.17
C LEU A 234 -20.43 -9.62 1.67
N GLU A 235 -19.62 -10.36 2.44
CA GLU A 235 -19.40 -10.09 3.87
C GLU A 235 -18.75 -8.71 4.07
N PHE A 236 -17.78 -8.35 3.24
CA PHE A 236 -17.12 -7.05 3.27
C PHE A 236 -18.10 -5.90 2.98
N PHE A 237 -19.02 -6.06 2.04
CA PHE A 237 -20.02 -5.05 1.73
C PHE A 237 -21.06 -4.85 2.84
N VAL A 238 -21.38 -5.89 3.60
CA VAL A 238 -22.19 -5.73 4.83
C VAL A 238 -21.47 -4.83 5.84
N LEU A 239 -20.16 -4.98 5.97
CA LEU A 239 -19.34 -4.11 6.83
C LEU A 239 -19.29 -2.67 6.28
N LEU A 240 -19.05 -2.48 4.97
CA LEU A 240 -19.01 -1.15 4.35
C LEU A 240 -20.33 -0.40 4.51
N ASP A 241 -21.47 -1.08 4.35
CA ASP A 241 -22.79 -0.51 4.56
C ASP A 241 -22.98 -0.08 6.02
N LYS A 242 -22.62 -0.92 6.97
CA LYS A 242 -22.65 -0.58 8.41
C LYS A 242 -21.78 0.63 8.74
N LEU A 243 -20.62 0.76 8.13
CA LEU A 243 -19.69 1.88 8.32
C LEU A 243 -20.04 3.09 7.44
N GLN A 244 -21.07 2.99 6.59
CA GLN A 244 -21.48 4.00 5.62
C GLN A 244 -20.35 4.41 4.66
N VAL A 245 -19.45 3.51 4.34
CA VAL A 245 -18.35 3.73 3.39
C VAL A 245 -18.87 3.51 1.97
N LYS A 246 -18.68 4.51 1.11
CA LYS A 246 -19.12 4.49 -0.29
C LYS A 246 -17.94 4.61 -1.24
N GLY A 247 -18.20 4.39 -2.54
CA GLY A 247 -17.21 4.57 -3.60
C GLY A 247 -16.21 3.43 -3.76
N ILE A 248 -16.41 2.31 -3.05
CA ILE A 248 -15.67 1.06 -3.29
C ILE A 248 -16.55 0.17 -4.17
N PRO A 249 -16.12 -0.25 -5.37
CA PRO A 249 -16.88 -1.17 -6.21
C PRO A 249 -16.86 -2.58 -5.65
N THR A 250 -17.90 -3.37 -5.90
CA THR A 250 -17.83 -4.82 -5.68
C THR A 250 -16.76 -5.44 -6.59
N LEU A 251 -16.27 -6.62 -6.25
CA LEU A 251 -15.33 -7.34 -7.14
C LEU A 251 -16.00 -7.68 -8.48
N LEU A 252 -17.28 -8.01 -8.47
CA LEU A 252 -18.02 -8.25 -9.71
C LEU A 252 -18.08 -6.99 -10.59
N ASP A 253 -18.41 -5.84 -10.03
CA ASP A 253 -18.43 -4.57 -10.79
C ASP A 253 -17.03 -4.21 -11.28
N TYR A 254 -16.00 -4.33 -10.41
CA TYR A 254 -14.62 -3.99 -10.74
C TYR A 254 -14.08 -4.81 -11.92
N TYR A 255 -14.46 -6.10 -11.98
CA TYR A 255 -14.05 -7.00 -13.06
C TYR A 255 -15.11 -7.16 -14.17
N GLU A 256 -16.14 -6.31 -14.20
CA GLU A 256 -17.21 -6.35 -15.21
C GLU A 256 -17.79 -7.77 -15.36
N SER A 257 -18.10 -8.42 -14.26
CA SER A 257 -18.56 -9.80 -14.16
C SER A 257 -19.88 -9.89 -13.43
N THR A 258 -20.62 -10.99 -13.59
CA THR A 258 -21.96 -11.19 -13.00
C THR A 258 -22.05 -12.40 -12.08
N ASP A 259 -21.10 -13.32 -12.20
CA ASP A 259 -21.04 -14.58 -11.45
C ASP A 259 -19.62 -15.15 -11.37
N ALA A 260 -19.43 -16.23 -10.66
CA ALA A 260 -18.13 -16.88 -10.48
C ALA A 260 -17.47 -17.29 -11.81
N ALA A 261 -18.24 -17.85 -12.74
CA ALA A 261 -17.70 -18.31 -14.02
C ALA A 261 -17.24 -17.15 -14.91
N SER A 262 -17.99 -16.03 -14.96
CA SER A 262 -17.59 -14.83 -15.70
C SER A 262 -16.41 -14.13 -15.04
N LEU A 263 -16.35 -14.10 -13.70
CA LEU A 263 -15.22 -13.56 -12.96
C LEU A 263 -13.94 -14.36 -13.22
N THR A 264 -14.02 -15.70 -13.24
CA THR A 264 -12.92 -16.59 -13.59
C THR A 264 -12.38 -16.29 -14.99
N ARG A 265 -13.27 -16.24 -15.99
CA ARG A 265 -12.88 -15.91 -17.38
C ARG A 265 -12.23 -14.53 -17.47
N LYS A 266 -12.78 -13.54 -16.77
CA LYS A 266 -12.23 -12.16 -16.80
C LYS A 266 -10.83 -12.12 -16.19
N ILE A 267 -10.65 -12.61 -14.97
CA ILE A 267 -9.35 -12.59 -14.27
C ILE A 267 -8.29 -13.36 -15.06
N SER A 268 -8.61 -14.57 -15.51
CA SER A 268 -7.67 -15.43 -16.23
C SER A 268 -7.29 -14.91 -17.61
N SER A 269 -8.03 -13.96 -18.18
CA SER A 269 -7.78 -13.39 -19.51
C SER A 269 -7.02 -12.05 -19.50
N ILE A 270 -6.78 -11.44 -18.32
CA ILE A 270 -6.10 -10.12 -18.23
C ILE A 270 -4.66 -10.26 -18.73
N PRO A 271 -4.25 -9.56 -19.82
CA PRO A 271 -2.94 -9.74 -20.43
C PRO A 271 -1.78 -9.46 -19.47
N ALA A 272 -1.90 -8.42 -18.63
CA ALA A 272 -0.87 -8.05 -17.66
C ALA A 272 -0.61 -9.09 -16.57
N PHE A 273 -1.52 -10.07 -16.39
CA PHE A 273 -1.46 -11.06 -15.32
C PHE A 273 -1.01 -12.46 -15.79
N GLN A 274 -0.81 -12.64 -17.09
CA GLN A 274 -0.59 -13.96 -17.70
C GLN A 274 0.69 -14.68 -17.25
N THR A 275 1.69 -13.94 -16.80
CA THR A 275 3.01 -14.48 -16.42
C THR A 275 3.28 -14.41 -14.92
N ILE A 276 2.31 -13.94 -14.12
CA ILE A 276 2.49 -13.80 -12.68
C ILE A 276 2.37 -15.18 -12.04
N THR A 277 3.47 -15.61 -11.41
CA THR A 277 3.56 -16.87 -10.68
C THR A 277 3.01 -16.74 -9.27
N SER A 278 2.57 -17.87 -8.71
CA SER A 278 2.14 -17.95 -7.31
C SER A 278 3.33 -17.89 -6.35
N PRO A 279 3.09 -17.58 -5.07
CA PRO A 279 4.14 -17.57 -4.05
C PRO A 279 4.62 -19.00 -3.74
N MET A 280 5.47 -19.51 -4.60
CA MET A 280 6.02 -20.87 -4.50
C MET A 280 7.53 -20.83 -4.69
N ILE A 281 8.24 -21.71 -3.98
CA ILE A 281 9.68 -21.91 -4.10
C ILE A 281 9.98 -23.30 -4.66
N GLN A 282 11.05 -23.38 -5.45
CA GLN A 282 11.52 -24.65 -6.00
C GLN A 282 12.07 -25.55 -4.87
N CYS A 283 11.74 -26.83 -4.93
CA CYS A 283 12.22 -27.85 -4.01
C CYS A 283 12.48 -29.15 -4.75
N GLU A 284 12.98 -30.17 -4.04
CA GLU A 284 13.13 -31.50 -4.63
C GLU A 284 11.77 -32.05 -5.08
N GLY A 285 11.67 -32.44 -6.34
CA GLY A 285 10.45 -32.95 -6.95
C GLY A 285 9.46 -31.90 -7.48
N GLY A 286 9.76 -30.59 -7.38
CA GLY A 286 8.91 -29.57 -7.96
C GLY A 286 8.87 -28.24 -7.20
N TRP A 287 7.68 -27.78 -6.85
CA TRP A 287 7.40 -26.46 -6.24
C TRP A 287 6.53 -26.62 -5.01
N LYS A 288 6.80 -25.86 -3.97
CA LYS A 288 6.00 -25.81 -2.75
C LYS A 288 5.67 -24.36 -2.35
N LEU A 289 4.67 -24.21 -1.49
CA LEU A 289 4.24 -22.93 -0.98
C LEU A 289 5.38 -22.16 -0.29
N ASP A 290 5.55 -20.89 -0.67
CA ASP A 290 6.45 -19.93 0.00
C ASP A 290 5.68 -19.10 1.03
N LYS A 291 5.74 -19.54 2.28
CA LYS A 291 5.08 -18.87 3.41
C LYS A 291 5.76 -17.54 3.78
N SER A 292 6.99 -17.28 3.30
CA SER A 292 7.72 -16.03 3.52
C SER A 292 7.36 -14.93 2.49
N SER A 293 6.57 -15.27 1.50
CA SER A 293 6.13 -14.34 0.46
C SER A 293 5.34 -13.16 1.04
N ARG A 294 5.45 -12.00 0.38
CA ARG A 294 4.67 -10.81 0.71
C ARG A 294 3.15 -11.01 0.65
N TYR A 295 2.66 -11.96 -0.11
CA TYR A 295 1.26 -12.36 -0.08
C TYR A 295 0.81 -12.82 1.32
N PHE A 296 1.70 -13.49 2.07
CA PHE A 296 1.44 -13.90 3.46
C PHE A 296 1.80 -12.81 4.46
N THR A 297 2.97 -12.21 4.33
CA THR A 297 3.49 -11.28 5.34
C THR A 297 2.87 -9.87 5.27
N GLU A 298 2.16 -9.53 4.18
CA GLU A 298 1.48 -8.24 3.99
C GLU A 298 -0.04 -8.38 3.95
N ASP A 299 -0.59 -9.20 3.01
CA ASP A 299 -2.03 -9.15 2.71
C ASP A 299 -2.89 -9.71 3.85
N PHE A 300 -2.40 -10.68 4.62
CA PHE A 300 -3.10 -11.16 5.82
C PHE A 300 -2.95 -10.21 7.01
N PRO A 301 -1.73 -9.94 7.54
CA PRO A 301 -1.57 -9.16 8.79
C PRO A 301 -1.77 -7.65 8.61
N SER A 302 -1.59 -7.12 7.40
CA SER A 302 -1.68 -5.67 7.12
C SER A 302 -2.83 -5.31 6.16
N GLY A 303 -3.60 -6.29 5.70
CA GLY A 303 -4.74 -6.10 4.81
C GLY A 303 -6.02 -6.70 5.39
N LEU A 304 -6.22 -8.02 5.26
CA LEU A 304 -7.44 -8.72 5.67
C LEU A 304 -7.74 -8.59 7.17
N ARG A 305 -6.69 -8.49 7.99
CA ARG A 305 -6.81 -8.25 9.44
C ARG A 305 -7.71 -7.06 9.76
N TRP A 306 -7.54 -5.93 9.08
CA TRP A 306 -8.30 -4.71 9.37
C TRP A 306 -9.78 -4.86 9.06
N ILE A 307 -10.11 -5.58 7.97
CA ILE A 307 -11.50 -5.91 7.63
C ILE A 307 -12.11 -6.77 8.74
N LYS A 308 -11.41 -7.83 9.15
CA LYS A 308 -11.86 -8.73 10.24
C LYS A 308 -12.01 -7.99 11.58
N GLU A 309 -11.04 -7.16 11.97
CA GLU A 309 -11.11 -6.40 13.23
C GLU A 309 -12.28 -5.40 13.23
N LEU A 310 -12.49 -4.67 12.13
CA LEU A 310 -13.61 -3.74 12.00
C LEU A 310 -14.95 -4.48 12.03
N ALA A 311 -15.07 -5.62 11.34
CA ALA A 311 -16.27 -6.45 11.38
C ALA A 311 -16.59 -6.90 12.80
N SER A 312 -15.60 -7.40 13.53
CA SER A 312 -15.76 -7.80 14.94
C SER A 312 -16.18 -6.63 15.84
N GLN A 313 -15.54 -5.47 15.71
CA GLN A 313 -15.89 -4.26 16.48
C GLN A 313 -17.33 -3.79 16.22
N ASN A 314 -17.83 -4.00 14.99
CA ASN A 314 -19.18 -3.61 14.59
C ASN A 314 -20.20 -4.75 14.72
N LYS A 315 -19.82 -5.91 15.28
CA LYS A 315 -20.65 -7.11 15.47
C LYS A 315 -21.22 -7.64 14.16
N ILE A 316 -20.42 -7.60 13.11
CA ILE A 316 -20.71 -8.20 11.80
C ILE A 316 -20.04 -9.57 11.74
N GLU A 317 -20.82 -10.59 11.41
CA GLU A 317 -20.30 -11.93 11.20
C GLU A 317 -19.69 -12.03 9.79
N THR A 318 -18.47 -12.55 9.72
CA THR A 318 -17.69 -12.70 8.48
C THR A 318 -17.09 -14.11 8.39
N PRO A 319 -17.93 -15.17 8.35
CA PRO A 319 -17.45 -16.54 8.48
C PRO A 319 -16.47 -16.96 7.38
N VAL A 320 -16.62 -16.47 6.14
CA VAL A 320 -15.70 -16.78 5.05
C VAL A 320 -14.39 -16.01 5.20
N ILE A 321 -14.46 -14.70 5.49
CA ILE A 321 -13.27 -13.88 5.77
C ILE A 321 -12.51 -14.44 6.97
N ASP A 322 -13.20 -14.79 8.06
CA ASP A 322 -12.61 -15.37 9.26
C ASP A 322 -11.87 -16.67 8.96
N LYS A 323 -12.50 -17.56 8.20
CA LYS A 323 -11.91 -18.84 7.79
C LYS A 323 -10.63 -18.65 6.96
N VAL A 324 -10.68 -17.75 5.98
CA VAL A 324 -9.52 -17.43 5.12
C VAL A 324 -8.41 -16.79 5.95
N TYR A 325 -8.73 -15.81 6.79
CA TYR A 325 -7.78 -15.13 7.66
C TYR A 325 -7.09 -16.08 8.63
N ASP A 326 -7.87 -16.88 9.36
CA ASP A 326 -7.35 -17.79 10.36
C ASP A 326 -6.47 -18.89 9.75
N TRP A 327 -6.79 -19.32 8.52
CA TRP A 327 -5.92 -20.22 7.75
C TRP A 327 -4.60 -19.53 7.40
N GLY A 328 -4.63 -18.32 6.84
CA GLY A 328 -3.43 -17.60 6.42
C GLY A 328 -2.49 -17.27 7.58
N MET A 329 -3.04 -16.83 8.71
CA MET A 329 -2.26 -16.52 9.92
C MET A 329 -1.59 -17.75 10.56
N LYS A 330 -2.06 -18.96 10.29
CA LYS A 330 -1.39 -20.20 10.70
C LYS A 330 -0.18 -20.53 9.84
N GLN A 331 -0.02 -19.89 8.69
CA GLN A 331 1.11 -20.13 7.79
C GLN A 331 2.31 -19.23 8.06
N ILE A 332 2.13 -18.15 8.86
CA ILE A 332 3.16 -17.12 9.14
C ILE A 332 3.93 -17.41 10.41
#